data_6f4e0c5fe268276b960d5194bb56c5e2
#
_entry.id   6f4e0c5fe268276b960d5194bb56c5e2
#
_cell.length_a   1.000
_cell.length_b   1.000
_cell.length_c   1.000
_cell.angle_alpha   90.00
_cell.angle_beta   90.00
_cell.angle_gamma   90.00
#
_symmetry.space_group_name_H-M   'P 1'
#
loop_
_entity.id
_entity.type
_entity.pdbx_description
1 polymer ?
#
loop_
_entity_poly.entity_id
_entity_poly.type
_entity_poly.pdbx_seq_one_letter_code
_entity_poly.pdbx_strand_id
1 'polypeptide(L)'
;MTLLTLNSSAQNTESEKPVSGGASKPDYSVKIVRFADLEAVMKKNDDKLYVVNFWATWCRPCVLELPEFMEVNDTYRNHPRFKMILVSLDVAKEAETTVRAFLEKRKMDVNVYLLDDNKRMNEWIPAIDKNWSGAIPATVFYRNGEKVEFIENKMQKSELEQLIKKYL
;
A
#
# COMPACT_ATOMS: atom_id res chain seq x y z
N MET A 1 -12.82 56.11 -53.49
CA MET A 1 -11.57 55.95 -52.69
C MET A 1 -11.98 55.32 -51.35
N THR A 2 -11.81 54.07 -51.24
CA THR A 2 -12.20 53.29 -50.00
C THR A 2 -10.93 52.67 -49.45
N LEU A 3 -10.53 53.11 -48.26
CA LEU A 3 -9.37 52.62 -47.56
C LEU A 3 -9.74 51.35 -46.85
N LEU A 4 -9.04 50.24 -47.15
CA LEU A 4 -9.05 48.98 -46.41
C LEU A 4 -8.02 49.08 -45.29
N THR A 5 -8.50 48.96 -44.05
CA THR A 5 -7.66 48.79 -42.86
C THR A 5 -7.42 47.30 -42.62
N LEU A 6 -6.17 46.86 -42.73
CA LEU A 6 -5.72 45.52 -42.36
C LEU A 6 -5.56 45.44 -40.83
N ASN A 7 -6.37 44.55 -40.20
CA ASN A 7 -6.26 44.26 -38.79
C ASN A 7 -5.33 43.07 -38.63
N SER A 8 -4.15 43.26 -38.07
CA SER A 8 -3.16 42.21 -37.77
C SER A 8 -3.45 41.65 -36.40
N SER A 9 -4.02 40.45 -36.34
CA SER A 9 -4.19 39.69 -35.10
C SER A 9 -2.88 39.00 -34.77
N ALA A 10 -2.21 39.48 -33.73
CA ALA A 10 -1.06 38.80 -33.13
C ALA A 10 -1.56 37.53 -32.40
N GLN A 11 -1.15 36.36 -32.86
CA GLN A 11 -1.33 35.10 -32.17
C GLN A 11 -0.29 35.01 -31.06
N ASN A 12 -0.79 35.01 -29.82
CA ASN A 12 0.00 34.77 -28.61
C ASN A 12 0.22 33.27 -28.46
N THR A 13 1.38 32.76 -28.83
CA THR A 13 1.80 31.40 -28.56
C THR A 13 2.30 31.34 -27.12
N GLU A 14 1.42 30.98 -26.18
CA GLU A 14 1.83 30.56 -24.86
C GLU A 14 2.63 29.24 -24.98
N SER A 15 3.92 29.34 -24.72
CA SER A 15 4.81 28.20 -24.60
C SER A 15 4.46 27.44 -23.31
N GLU A 16 3.80 26.28 -23.46
CA GLU A 16 3.64 25.34 -22.38
C GLU A 16 5.01 24.88 -21.86
N LYS A 17 5.32 25.26 -20.63
CA LYS A 17 6.46 24.70 -19.90
C LYS A 17 6.23 23.20 -19.68
N PRO A 18 7.24 22.35 -19.94
CA PRO A 18 7.14 20.96 -19.61
C PRO A 18 6.97 20.81 -18.08
N VAL A 19 5.87 20.15 -17.66
CA VAL A 19 5.66 19.75 -16.28
C VAL A 19 6.75 18.73 -15.95
N SER A 20 7.77 19.17 -15.22
CA SER A 20 8.78 18.28 -14.67
C SER A 20 8.08 17.37 -13.67
N GLY A 21 7.91 16.11 -14.04
CA GLY A 21 7.47 15.05 -13.15
C GLY A 21 8.55 14.81 -12.10
N GLY A 22 8.56 15.64 -11.06
CA GLY A 22 9.38 15.43 -9.88
C GLY A 22 8.91 14.15 -9.20
N ALA A 23 9.76 13.12 -9.15
CA ALA A 23 9.51 11.94 -8.32
C ALA A 23 9.24 12.42 -6.89
N SER A 24 8.04 12.16 -6.36
CA SER A 24 7.70 12.51 -4.99
C SER A 24 8.69 11.83 -4.05
N LYS A 25 9.15 12.57 -3.02
CA LYS A 25 10.03 12.02 -2.01
C LYS A 25 9.35 10.80 -1.36
N PRO A 26 10.07 9.69 -1.14
CA PRO A 26 9.50 8.52 -0.45
C PRO A 26 8.88 8.91 0.88
N ASP A 27 7.68 8.41 1.15
CA ASP A 27 6.96 8.64 2.40
C ASP A 27 7.11 7.39 3.29
N TYR A 28 7.87 7.52 4.38
CA TYR A 28 8.07 6.46 5.38
C TYR A 28 7.18 6.66 6.61
N SER A 29 6.09 7.38 6.49
CA SER A 29 5.15 7.61 7.59
C SER A 29 4.45 6.31 7.99
N VAL A 30 4.23 6.15 9.30
CA VAL A 30 3.51 5.03 9.88
C VAL A 30 2.21 5.54 10.49
N LYS A 31 1.07 5.07 9.99
CA LYS A 31 -0.23 5.48 10.52
C LYS A 31 -0.68 4.52 11.61
N ILE A 32 -0.79 5.00 12.84
CA ILE A 32 -1.34 4.21 13.95
C ILE A 32 -2.86 4.19 13.82
N VAL A 33 -3.44 2.99 13.82
CA VAL A 33 -4.89 2.80 13.63
C VAL A 33 -5.44 1.73 14.57
N ARG A 34 -6.75 1.78 14.82
CA ARG A 34 -7.53 0.69 15.38
C ARG A 34 -8.04 -0.22 14.28
N PHE A 35 -8.47 -1.43 14.65
CA PHE A 35 -8.93 -2.41 13.65
C PHE A 35 -10.09 -1.91 12.79
N ALA A 36 -11.06 -1.20 13.36
CA ALA A 36 -12.19 -0.65 12.60
C ALA A 36 -11.75 0.29 11.46
N ASP A 37 -10.74 1.14 11.71
CA ASP A 37 -10.21 2.05 10.69
C ASP A 37 -9.43 1.28 9.61
N LEU A 38 -8.65 0.27 10.02
CA LEU A 38 -7.92 -0.61 9.10
C LEU A 38 -8.90 -1.42 8.24
N GLU A 39 -9.93 -1.99 8.85
CA GLU A 39 -10.97 -2.75 8.14
C GLU A 39 -11.67 -1.91 7.07
N ALA A 40 -12.02 -0.65 7.38
CA ALA A 40 -12.61 0.27 6.42
C ALA A 40 -11.69 0.55 5.21
N VAL A 41 -10.37 0.56 5.42
CA VAL A 41 -9.40 0.69 4.32
C VAL A 41 -9.30 -0.59 3.50
N MET A 42 -9.20 -1.75 4.15
CA MET A 42 -9.05 -3.06 3.48
C MET A 42 -10.28 -3.45 2.68
N LYS A 43 -11.48 -3.19 3.24
CA LYS A 43 -12.78 -3.56 2.65
C LYS A 43 -13.38 -2.46 1.79
N LYS A 44 -12.57 -1.53 1.29
CA LYS A 44 -13.06 -0.48 0.42
C LYS A 44 -13.54 -1.04 -0.91
N ASN A 45 -14.76 -0.65 -1.31
CA ASN A 45 -15.35 -1.03 -2.59
C ASN A 45 -15.04 0.05 -3.65
N ASP A 46 -13.82 0.02 -4.21
CA ASP A 46 -13.31 1.02 -5.16
C ASP A 46 -12.61 0.39 -6.38
N ASP A 47 -12.98 -0.84 -6.73
CA ASP A 47 -12.42 -1.63 -7.85
C ASP A 47 -10.90 -1.85 -7.76
N LYS A 48 -10.32 -1.84 -6.54
CA LYS A 48 -8.91 -2.15 -6.32
C LYS A 48 -8.72 -3.51 -5.67
N LEU A 49 -7.63 -4.16 -6.06
CA LEU A 49 -7.06 -5.27 -5.32
C LEU A 49 -6.18 -4.71 -4.20
N TYR A 50 -6.57 -4.98 -2.97
CA TYR A 50 -5.77 -4.68 -1.79
C TYR A 50 -5.00 -5.92 -1.37
N VAL A 51 -3.67 -5.83 -1.36
CA VAL A 51 -2.76 -6.85 -0.82
C VAL A 51 -2.30 -6.34 0.54
N VAL A 52 -2.71 -7.00 1.60
CA VAL A 52 -2.46 -6.56 2.98
C VAL A 52 -1.62 -7.61 3.70
N ASN A 53 -0.39 -7.26 4.03
CA ASN A 53 0.54 -8.15 4.73
C ASN A 53 0.72 -7.74 6.19
N PHE A 54 0.49 -8.67 7.10
CA PHE A 54 0.70 -8.50 8.54
C PHE A 54 2.10 -8.97 8.91
N TRP A 55 2.86 -8.08 9.54
CA TRP A 55 4.27 -8.29 9.86
C TRP A 55 4.68 -7.57 11.15
N ALA A 56 5.93 -7.74 11.59
CA ALA A 56 6.53 -6.92 12.64
C ALA A 56 8.05 -6.85 12.44
N THR A 57 8.70 -5.83 12.99
CA THR A 57 10.15 -5.65 12.90
C THR A 57 10.94 -6.77 13.59
N TRP A 58 10.38 -7.37 14.63
CA TRP A 58 10.93 -8.50 15.38
C TRP A 58 10.61 -9.86 14.76
N CYS A 59 9.73 -9.94 13.78
CA CYS A 59 9.34 -11.18 13.10
C CYS A 59 10.35 -11.52 11.99
N ARG A 60 11.29 -12.40 12.26
CA ARG A 60 12.34 -12.77 11.30
C ARG A 60 11.80 -13.29 9.95
N PRO A 61 10.85 -14.25 9.89
CA PRO A 61 10.31 -14.72 8.61
C PRO A 61 9.60 -13.60 7.84
N CYS A 62 8.90 -12.68 8.54
CA CYS A 62 8.30 -11.50 7.91
C CYS A 62 9.37 -10.62 7.23
N VAL A 63 10.41 -10.29 7.97
CA VAL A 63 11.53 -9.44 7.47
C VAL A 63 12.23 -10.05 6.25
N LEU A 64 12.27 -11.38 6.16
CA LEU A 64 12.90 -12.10 5.06
C LEU A 64 12.05 -12.09 3.77
N GLU A 65 10.72 -11.94 3.85
CA GLU A 65 9.87 -11.87 2.65
C GLU A 65 9.68 -10.44 2.12
N LEU A 66 9.84 -9.42 2.97
CA LEU A 66 9.58 -8.02 2.61
C LEU A 66 10.33 -7.54 1.35
N PRO A 67 11.59 -7.91 1.07
CA PRO A 67 12.24 -7.52 -0.17
C PRO A 67 11.48 -7.97 -1.42
N GLU A 68 10.94 -9.19 -1.43
CA GLU A 68 10.13 -9.71 -2.54
C GLU A 68 8.80 -8.97 -2.67
N PHE A 69 8.16 -8.62 -1.54
CA PHE A 69 6.97 -7.77 -1.53
C PHE A 69 7.24 -6.38 -2.10
N MET A 70 8.40 -5.78 -1.79
CA MET A 70 8.77 -4.47 -2.33
C MET A 70 9.03 -4.52 -3.84
N GLU A 71 9.68 -5.55 -4.36
CA GLU A 71 9.84 -5.73 -5.81
C GLU A 71 8.49 -5.85 -6.53
N VAL A 72 7.55 -6.59 -5.95
CA VAL A 72 6.19 -6.70 -6.47
C VAL A 72 5.44 -5.37 -6.36
N ASN A 73 5.56 -4.67 -5.23
CA ASN A 73 4.97 -3.34 -5.07
C ASN A 73 5.50 -2.36 -6.13
N ASP A 74 6.79 -2.33 -6.39
CA ASP A 74 7.38 -1.45 -7.41
C ASP A 74 6.86 -1.76 -8.82
N THR A 75 6.57 -3.03 -9.10
CA THR A 75 5.97 -3.45 -10.37
C THR A 75 4.52 -2.98 -10.53
N TYR A 76 3.72 -3.05 -9.46
CA TYR A 76 2.28 -2.83 -9.53
C TYR A 76 1.79 -1.50 -8.93
N ARG A 77 2.61 -0.76 -8.17
CA ARG A 77 2.19 0.46 -7.43
C ARG A 77 1.54 1.54 -8.29
N ASN A 78 1.87 1.61 -9.57
CA ASN A 78 1.29 2.56 -10.52
C ASN A 78 0.05 2.01 -11.25
N HIS A 79 -0.32 0.75 -11.00
CA HIS A 79 -1.52 0.18 -11.58
C HIS A 79 -2.77 0.75 -10.86
N PRO A 80 -3.75 1.33 -11.58
CA PRO A 80 -4.87 2.05 -10.97
C PRO A 80 -5.75 1.19 -10.05
N ARG A 81 -5.77 -0.13 -10.29
CA ARG A 81 -6.55 -1.09 -9.50
C ARG A 81 -5.73 -1.89 -8.50
N PHE A 82 -4.53 -1.45 -8.14
CA PHE A 82 -3.68 -2.15 -7.18
C PHE A 82 -3.34 -1.27 -5.98
N LYS A 83 -3.30 -1.88 -4.80
CA LYS A 83 -2.77 -1.25 -3.60
C LYS A 83 -2.15 -2.30 -2.67
N MET A 84 -0.89 -2.10 -2.31
CA MET A 84 -0.22 -2.85 -1.26
C MET A 84 -0.24 -2.06 0.05
N ILE A 85 -0.48 -2.76 1.14
CA ILE A 85 -0.50 -2.22 2.51
C ILE A 85 0.30 -3.17 3.39
N LEU A 86 1.22 -2.63 4.16
CA LEU A 86 1.89 -3.34 5.24
C LEU A 86 1.25 -2.95 6.58
N VAL A 87 0.87 -3.94 7.38
CA VAL A 87 0.29 -3.75 8.71
C VAL A 87 1.28 -4.26 9.75
N SER A 88 1.93 -3.33 10.44
CA SER A 88 2.83 -3.65 11.55
C SER A 88 2.04 -4.03 12.80
N LEU A 89 2.46 -5.09 13.47
CA LEU A 89 2.01 -5.52 14.80
C LEU A 89 3.03 -5.15 15.90
N ASP A 90 3.95 -4.24 15.61
CA ASP A 90 4.81 -3.62 16.62
C ASP A 90 3.97 -2.79 17.60
N VAL A 91 4.51 -2.43 18.74
CA VAL A 91 3.78 -1.60 19.71
C VAL A 91 3.73 -0.14 19.26
N ALA A 92 2.63 0.56 19.52
CA ALA A 92 2.37 1.91 19.01
C ALA A 92 3.48 2.93 19.33
N LYS A 93 4.10 2.84 20.52
CA LYS A 93 5.23 3.71 20.92
C LYS A 93 6.48 3.58 20.03
N GLU A 94 6.59 2.51 19.25
CA GLU A 94 7.72 2.24 18.37
C GLU A 94 7.47 2.67 16.92
N ALA A 95 6.30 3.21 16.60
CA ALA A 95 5.93 3.59 15.25
C ALA A 95 6.94 4.56 14.61
N GLU A 96 7.23 5.67 15.29
CA GLU A 96 8.11 6.74 14.79
C GLU A 96 9.62 6.46 15.02
N THR A 97 9.95 5.46 15.83
CA THR A 97 11.34 5.08 16.14
C THR A 97 11.73 3.81 15.39
N THR A 98 11.35 2.66 15.91
CA THR A 98 11.77 1.35 15.40
C THR A 98 11.21 1.06 14.01
N VAL A 99 9.87 1.22 13.83
CA VAL A 99 9.21 0.87 12.56
C VAL A 99 9.64 1.82 11.45
N ARG A 100 9.54 3.12 11.69
CA ARG A 100 9.96 4.14 10.70
C ARG A 100 11.43 4.00 10.32
N ALA A 101 12.34 3.86 11.29
CA ALA A 101 13.77 3.67 11.02
C ALA A 101 14.03 2.39 10.19
N PHE A 102 13.25 1.32 10.42
CA PHE A 102 13.32 0.11 9.62
C PHE A 102 12.95 0.36 8.16
N LEU A 103 11.86 1.09 7.90
CA LEU A 103 11.39 1.45 6.56
C LEU A 103 12.40 2.33 5.83
N GLU A 104 12.90 3.38 6.48
CA GLU A 104 13.90 4.30 5.94
C GLU A 104 15.20 3.58 5.56
N LYS A 105 15.74 2.76 6.47
CA LYS A 105 16.95 1.98 6.24
C LYS A 105 16.85 1.04 5.04
N ARG A 106 15.66 0.48 4.82
CA ARG A 106 15.38 -0.47 3.73
C ARG A 106 14.77 0.19 2.50
N LYS A 107 14.54 1.51 2.52
CA LYS A 107 13.94 2.29 1.43
C LYS A 107 12.59 1.74 0.99
N MET A 108 11.75 1.35 1.95
CA MET A 108 10.45 0.71 1.69
C MET A 108 9.37 1.77 1.50
N ASP A 109 9.16 2.22 0.25
CA ASP A 109 8.14 3.20 -0.13
C ASP A 109 6.79 2.50 -0.38
N VAL A 110 6.03 2.30 0.67
CA VAL A 110 4.75 1.59 0.68
C VAL A 110 3.85 2.15 1.78
N ASN A 111 2.52 1.95 1.67
CA ASN A 111 1.60 2.36 2.74
C ASN A 111 1.77 1.47 3.97
N VAL A 112 2.12 2.05 5.11
CA VAL A 112 2.30 1.32 6.37
C VAL A 112 1.32 1.80 7.42
N TYR A 113 0.60 0.84 8.01
CA TYR A 113 -0.23 1.04 9.18
C TYR A 113 0.38 0.27 10.35
N LEU A 114 0.28 0.80 11.55
CA LEU A 114 0.54 0.07 12.79
C LEU A 114 -0.80 -0.18 13.48
N LEU A 115 -1.14 -1.45 13.69
CA LEU A 115 -2.39 -1.85 14.32
C LEU A 115 -2.25 -1.82 15.85
N ASP A 116 -2.74 -0.75 16.47
CA ASP A 116 -2.77 -0.59 17.92
C ASP A 116 -4.08 -1.13 18.51
N ASP A 117 -4.27 -2.45 18.41
CA ASP A 117 -5.48 -3.11 18.91
C ASP A 117 -5.22 -4.47 19.55
N ASN A 118 -4.08 -4.60 20.21
CA ASN A 118 -3.59 -5.86 20.79
C ASN A 118 -4.55 -6.46 21.84
N LYS A 119 -5.34 -5.63 22.51
CA LYS A 119 -6.30 -6.11 23.53
C LYS A 119 -7.52 -6.82 22.94
N ARG A 120 -7.76 -6.66 21.63
CA ARG A 120 -8.92 -7.24 20.93
C ARG A 120 -8.52 -8.22 19.82
N MET A 121 -7.38 -8.87 19.97
CA MET A 121 -6.90 -9.86 18.99
C MET A 121 -7.92 -11.00 18.76
N ASN A 122 -8.61 -11.40 19.83
CA ASN A 122 -9.69 -12.40 19.76
C ASN A 122 -10.91 -11.96 18.94
N GLU A 123 -11.03 -10.66 18.62
CA GLU A 123 -12.10 -10.11 17.80
C GLU A 123 -11.63 -9.91 16.36
N TRP A 124 -10.51 -9.21 16.16
CA TRP A 124 -10.10 -8.82 14.82
C TRP A 124 -9.38 -9.93 14.03
N ILE A 125 -8.66 -10.85 14.67
CA ILE A 125 -8.05 -11.99 13.99
C ILE A 125 -9.10 -12.82 13.23
N PRO A 126 -10.16 -13.33 13.89
CA PRO A 126 -11.20 -14.10 13.18
C PRO A 126 -12.07 -13.24 12.26
N ALA A 127 -12.11 -11.91 12.43
CA ALA A 127 -12.79 -11.01 11.49
C ALA A 127 -12.06 -10.88 10.15
N ILE A 128 -10.74 -11.05 10.14
CA ILE A 128 -9.91 -11.12 8.92
C ILE A 128 -10.04 -12.51 8.31
N ASP A 129 -9.73 -13.55 9.05
CA ASP A 129 -9.94 -14.92 8.63
C ASP A 129 -10.20 -15.84 9.83
N LYS A 130 -11.26 -16.67 9.74
CA LYS A 130 -11.69 -17.56 10.82
C LYS A 130 -10.68 -18.65 11.14
N ASN A 131 -9.83 -18.99 10.17
CA ASN A 131 -8.81 -20.03 10.33
C ASN A 131 -7.43 -19.44 10.68
N TRP A 132 -7.30 -18.12 10.75
CA TRP A 132 -6.02 -17.51 11.11
C TRP A 132 -5.67 -17.79 12.55
N SER A 133 -4.53 -18.43 12.79
CA SER A 133 -4.02 -18.71 14.15
C SER A 133 -3.51 -17.46 14.87
N GLY A 134 -3.34 -16.35 14.15
CA GLY A 134 -2.68 -15.13 14.64
C GLY A 134 -1.18 -15.10 14.39
N ALA A 135 -0.62 -16.16 13.78
CA ALA A 135 0.80 -16.16 13.41
C ALA A 135 1.09 -15.23 12.23
N ILE A 136 2.30 -14.68 12.22
CA ILE A 136 2.81 -13.81 11.15
C ILE A 136 4.11 -14.39 10.58
N PRO A 137 4.39 -14.19 9.26
CA PRO A 137 3.64 -13.33 8.34
C PRO A 137 2.29 -13.91 7.91
N ALA A 138 1.33 -13.04 7.65
CA ALA A 138 0.05 -13.41 7.07
C ALA A 138 -0.35 -12.37 6.02
N THR A 139 -0.88 -12.81 4.89
CA THR A 139 -1.30 -11.94 3.80
C THR A 139 -2.75 -12.20 3.43
N VAL A 140 -3.55 -11.15 3.39
CA VAL A 140 -4.95 -11.18 2.96
C VAL A 140 -5.14 -10.33 1.72
N PHE A 141 -5.99 -10.81 0.82
CA PHE A 141 -6.34 -10.12 -0.42
C PHE A 141 -7.81 -9.75 -0.38
N TYR A 142 -8.11 -8.47 -0.63
CA TYR A 142 -9.47 -7.96 -0.77
C TYR A 142 -9.68 -7.39 -2.17
N ARG A 143 -10.86 -7.69 -2.72
CA ARG A 143 -11.31 -7.14 -4.01
C ARG A 143 -12.75 -6.69 -3.87
N ASN A 144 -13.05 -5.44 -4.21
CA ASN A 144 -14.39 -4.86 -4.08
C ASN A 144 -15.01 -5.04 -2.68
N GLY A 145 -14.20 -4.88 -1.64
CA GLY A 145 -14.65 -5.04 -0.26
C GLY A 145 -14.73 -6.49 0.25
N GLU A 146 -14.57 -7.47 -0.63
CA GLU A 146 -14.66 -8.89 -0.28
C GLU A 146 -13.26 -9.51 -0.17
N LYS A 147 -13.09 -10.39 0.83
CA LYS A 147 -11.88 -11.20 0.95
C LYS A 147 -11.87 -12.28 -0.14
N VAL A 148 -10.83 -12.29 -0.96
CA VAL A 148 -10.66 -13.24 -2.06
C VAL A 148 -9.59 -14.29 -1.82
N GLU A 149 -8.60 -14.01 -0.93
CA GLU A 149 -7.56 -14.98 -0.57
C GLU A 149 -6.99 -14.65 0.80
N PHE A 150 -6.48 -15.68 1.51
CA PHE A 150 -5.75 -15.55 2.76
C PHE A 150 -4.64 -16.60 2.84
N ILE A 151 -3.42 -16.15 3.14
CA ILE A 151 -2.24 -17.00 3.29
C ILE A 151 -1.59 -16.73 4.65
N GLU A 152 -1.57 -17.71 5.53
CA GLU A 152 -0.87 -17.68 6.81
C GLU A 152 0.48 -18.40 6.66
N ASN A 153 1.39 -17.80 5.96
CA ASN A 153 2.77 -18.27 5.81
C ASN A 153 3.59 -17.23 5.04
N LYS A 154 4.92 -17.39 5.09
CA LYS A 154 5.82 -16.66 4.21
C LYS A 154 5.48 -16.97 2.74
N MET A 155 5.37 -15.93 1.93
CA MET A 155 5.14 -16.02 0.50
C MET A 155 6.42 -15.71 -0.30
N GLN A 156 6.58 -16.39 -1.43
CA GLN A 156 7.59 -16.05 -2.42
C GLN A 156 7.01 -15.07 -3.45
N LYS A 157 7.88 -14.30 -4.10
CA LYS A 157 7.50 -13.35 -5.15
C LYS A 157 6.59 -13.97 -6.22
N SER A 158 6.93 -15.18 -6.70
CA SER A 158 6.16 -15.88 -7.73
C SER A 158 4.72 -16.20 -7.30
N GLU A 159 4.52 -16.62 -6.04
CA GLU A 159 3.20 -16.90 -5.48
C GLU A 159 2.38 -15.61 -5.35
N LEU A 160 3.00 -14.56 -4.83
CA LEU A 160 2.38 -13.25 -4.68
C LEU A 160 1.94 -12.69 -6.05
N GLU A 161 2.80 -12.75 -7.07
CA GLU A 161 2.48 -12.31 -8.43
C GLU A 161 1.36 -13.13 -9.08
N GLN A 162 1.33 -14.46 -8.86
CA GLN A 162 0.24 -15.31 -9.36
C GLN A 162 -1.10 -14.92 -8.77
N LEU A 163 -1.18 -14.67 -7.47
CA LEU A 163 -2.41 -14.23 -6.81
C LEU A 163 -2.83 -12.83 -7.26
N ILE A 164 -1.89 -11.91 -7.42
CA ILE A 164 -2.19 -10.59 -7.96
C ILE A 164 -2.76 -10.69 -9.36
N LYS A 165 -2.14 -11.45 -10.27
CA LYS A 165 -2.65 -11.65 -11.64
C LYS A 165 -4.03 -12.32 -11.68
N LYS A 166 -4.32 -13.19 -10.71
CA LYS A 166 -5.61 -13.88 -10.60
C LYS A 166 -6.75 -12.93 -10.23
N TYR A 167 -6.48 -11.94 -9.36
CA TYR A 167 -7.53 -11.11 -8.75
C TYR A 167 -7.54 -9.64 -9.22
N LEU A 168 -6.51 -9.19 -9.96
CA LEU A 168 -6.39 -7.82 -10.46
C LEU A 168 -7.31 -7.57 -11.67
#